data_c041f38d9abb8503afdbb6494f86d51f
#
_entry.id   c041f38d9abb8503afdbb6494f86d51f
#
_cell.length_a   1.000
_cell.length_b   1.000
_cell.length_c   1.000
_cell.angle_alpha   90.00
_cell.angle_beta   90.00
_cell.angle_gamma   90.00
#
_symmetry.space_group_name_H-M   'P 1'
#
loop_
_entity.id
_entity.type
_entity.pdbx_description
1 polymer ?
#
loop_
_entity_poly.entity_id
_entity_poly.type
_entity_poly.pdbx_seq_one_letter_code
_entity_poly.pdbx_strand_id
1 'polypeptide(L)'
;MREETNRAKDIEKKKGLVAFDLDHTLLDHNKGAITPSSLEAVKLLKENGYLVVLASGRNMYDRYSFDYLKEIDPHALVQMNGTKVLLDPLGKQEVLMHSVMSKDLLERLIRFGKEHRIALGTAIEDKDYFTEEEQVIQYDLNFVQESDRNFVPVEELLKEEVSALCYCGGVTGAEALRKNFPELNVFPFSRDTGADLLEKGYSKAMGLEKIAEVYQIPREKTVAFGDSFNDEEMRLWANVGVAVGNAIPYIKEKADIVAKPIWEDGIYLTLKDLGMI
;
A
#
# COMPACT_ATOMS: atom_id res chain seq x y z
N MET A 1 -8.52 -18.71 22.63
CA MET A 1 -7.93 -20.07 22.55
C MET A 1 -8.79 -21.12 21.83
N ARG A 2 -10.10 -21.25 22.04
CA ARG A 2 -10.94 -22.25 21.31
C ARG A 2 -11.34 -21.80 19.89
N GLU A 3 -11.44 -20.53 19.60
CA GLU A 3 -11.72 -20.00 18.25
C GLU A 3 -10.49 -20.00 17.35
N GLU A 4 -9.30 -19.71 17.89
CA GLU A 4 -8.02 -19.77 17.15
C GLU A 4 -7.68 -21.20 16.70
N THR A 5 -8.03 -22.23 17.52
CA THR A 5 -7.79 -23.64 17.18
C THR A 5 -8.73 -24.18 16.09
N ASN A 6 -9.88 -23.55 15.86
CA ASN A 6 -10.78 -23.93 14.76
C ASN A 6 -10.40 -23.26 13.41
N ARG A 7 -9.79 -22.06 13.44
CA ARG A 7 -9.32 -21.35 12.23
C ARG A 7 -8.28 -22.16 11.44
N ALA A 8 -7.34 -22.79 12.13
CA ALA A 8 -6.24 -23.52 11.48
C ALA A 8 -6.69 -24.79 10.71
N LYS A 9 -7.93 -25.24 10.85
CA LYS A 9 -8.43 -26.47 10.21
C LYS A 9 -9.03 -26.25 8.82
N ASP A 10 -9.46 -25.04 8.49
CA ASP A 10 -10.14 -24.71 7.22
C ASP A 10 -9.28 -23.89 6.24
N ILE A 11 -8.05 -23.51 6.64
CA ILE A 11 -7.17 -22.71 5.77
C ILE A 11 -6.40 -23.65 4.84
N GLU A 12 -6.62 -23.47 3.53
CA GLU A 12 -5.90 -24.19 2.50
C GLU A 12 -4.38 -23.96 2.65
N LYS A 13 -3.61 -25.07 2.71
CA LYS A 13 -2.16 -24.98 2.88
C LYS A 13 -1.48 -24.38 1.65
N LYS A 14 -0.88 -23.21 1.81
CA LYS A 14 -0.13 -22.53 0.75
C LYS A 14 1.35 -22.94 0.75
N LYS A 15 1.98 -22.92 -0.43
CA LYS A 15 3.41 -23.24 -0.61
C LYS A 15 4.33 -22.16 -0.02
N GLY A 16 3.90 -20.91 -0.08
CA GLY A 16 4.61 -19.73 0.38
C GLY A 16 3.75 -18.48 0.18
N LEU A 17 4.28 -17.30 0.51
CA LEU A 17 3.65 -16.00 0.39
C LEU A 17 4.45 -15.13 -0.59
N VAL A 18 3.76 -14.51 -1.55
CA VAL A 18 4.33 -13.50 -2.43
C VAL A 18 3.53 -12.21 -2.25
N ALA A 19 4.21 -11.17 -1.81
CA ALA A 19 3.65 -9.85 -1.61
C ALA A 19 4.09 -8.89 -2.73
N PHE A 20 3.16 -8.09 -3.18
CA PHE A 20 3.42 -7.05 -4.18
C PHE A 20 2.92 -5.70 -3.66
N ASP A 21 3.73 -4.67 -3.82
CA ASP A 21 3.21 -3.32 -3.84
C ASP A 21 2.43 -3.06 -5.13
N LEU A 22 1.62 -1.99 -5.15
CA LEU A 22 0.83 -1.60 -6.32
C LEU A 22 1.56 -0.59 -7.19
N ASP A 23 1.77 0.61 -6.65
CA ASP A 23 2.20 1.78 -7.40
C ASP A 23 3.65 1.63 -7.86
N HIS A 24 3.90 1.76 -9.18
CA HIS A 24 5.22 1.54 -9.77
C HIS A 24 5.80 0.13 -9.57
N THR A 25 5.03 -0.79 -8.96
CA THR A 25 5.40 -2.21 -8.81
C THR A 25 4.55 -3.10 -9.71
N LEU A 26 3.23 -3.23 -9.48
CA LEU A 26 2.31 -3.88 -10.41
C LEU A 26 1.76 -2.89 -11.45
N LEU A 27 1.45 -1.67 -11.02
CA LEU A 27 0.84 -0.61 -11.80
C LEU A 27 1.89 0.25 -12.52
N ASP A 28 1.83 0.28 -13.85
CA ASP A 28 2.59 1.21 -14.67
C ASP A 28 1.82 2.54 -14.79
N HIS A 29 2.25 3.55 -14.06
CA HIS A 29 1.63 4.87 -14.08
C HIS A 29 1.71 5.58 -15.44
N ASN A 30 2.66 5.22 -16.31
CA ASN A 30 2.73 5.79 -17.65
C ASN A 30 1.59 5.28 -18.54
N LYS A 31 1.04 4.11 -18.22
CA LYS A 31 -0.07 3.49 -18.95
C LYS A 31 -1.40 3.54 -18.17
N GLY A 32 -1.36 3.87 -16.86
CA GLY A 32 -2.51 3.81 -15.98
C GLY A 32 -3.09 2.38 -15.82
N ALA A 33 -2.25 1.34 -16.00
CA ALA A 33 -2.70 -0.05 -16.03
C ALA A 33 -1.65 -0.99 -15.41
N ILE A 34 -2.10 -2.11 -14.87
CA ILE A 34 -1.23 -3.20 -14.45
C ILE A 34 -0.65 -3.87 -15.71
N THR A 35 0.64 -4.21 -15.68
CA THR A 35 1.27 -4.84 -16.85
C THR A 35 0.70 -6.24 -17.08
N PRO A 36 0.42 -6.65 -18.33
CA PRO A 36 -0.15 -7.97 -18.62
C PRO A 36 0.70 -9.12 -18.10
N SER A 37 2.02 -8.99 -18.15
CA SER A 37 2.95 -9.99 -17.60
C SER A 37 2.88 -10.11 -16.08
N SER A 38 2.64 -9.01 -15.37
CA SER A 38 2.43 -9.04 -13.91
C SER A 38 1.12 -9.73 -13.53
N LEU A 39 0.03 -9.48 -14.27
CA LEU A 39 -1.24 -10.20 -14.07
C LEU A 39 -1.10 -11.69 -14.34
N GLU A 40 -0.42 -12.08 -15.43
CA GLU A 40 -0.14 -13.49 -15.71
C GLU A 40 0.71 -14.13 -14.61
N ALA A 41 1.72 -13.43 -14.08
CA ALA A 41 2.53 -13.90 -12.96
C ALA A 41 1.70 -14.12 -11.70
N VAL A 42 0.82 -13.18 -11.36
CA VAL A 42 -0.11 -13.29 -10.22
C VAL A 42 -1.01 -14.51 -10.38
N LYS A 43 -1.58 -14.72 -11.57
CA LYS A 43 -2.43 -15.87 -11.88
C LYS A 43 -1.68 -17.18 -11.71
N LEU A 44 -0.49 -17.31 -12.31
CA LEU A 44 0.34 -18.51 -12.22
C LEU A 44 0.78 -18.83 -10.78
N LEU A 45 1.10 -17.81 -9.97
CA LEU A 45 1.38 -18.00 -8.54
C LEU A 45 0.20 -18.62 -7.79
N LYS A 46 -1.03 -18.13 -8.04
CA LYS A 46 -2.24 -18.69 -7.44
C LYS A 46 -2.46 -20.14 -7.87
N GLU A 47 -2.35 -20.44 -9.16
CA GLU A 47 -2.46 -21.79 -9.74
C GLU A 47 -1.41 -22.74 -9.15
N ASN A 48 -0.21 -22.23 -8.90
CA ASN A 48 0.88 -22.98 -8.28
C ASN A 48 0.75 -23.11 -6.74
N GLY A 49 -0.31 -22.56 -6.13
CA GLY A 49 -0.61 -22.72 -4.72
C GLY A 49 0.15 -21.76 -3.79
N TYR A 50 0.64 -20.63 -4.30
CA TYR A 50 1.17 -19.55 -3.47
C TYR A 50 0.06 -18.63 -2.96
N LEU A 51 0.28 -18.05 -1.78
CA LEU A 51 -0.54 -16.98 -1.24
C LEU A 51 -0.11 -15.65 -1.87
N VAL A 52 -0.97 -15.01 -2.63
CA VAL A 52 -0.72 -13.69 -3.21
C VAL A 52 -1.30 -12.63 -2.30
N VAL A 53 -0.47 -11.65 -1.91
CA VAL A 53 -0.84 -10.52 -1.06
C VAL A 53 -0.58 -9.22 -1.80
N LEU A 54 -1.58 -8.33 -1.84
CA LEU A 54 -1.39 -6.94 -2.26
C LEU A 54 -1.07 -6.10 -1.02
N ALA A 55 0.02 -5.30 -1.06
CA ALA A 55 0.44 -4.46 0.04
C ALA A 55 0.64 -3.02 -0.46
N SER A 56 -0.33 -2.13 -0.21
CA SER A 56 -0.37 -0.79 -0.77
C SER A 56 -0.48 0.31 0.30
N GLY A 57 -0.01 1.51 -0.04
CA GLY A 57 -0.30 2.74 0.71
C GLY A 57 -1.74 3.21 0.54
N ARG A 58 -2.40 2.81 -0.55
CA ARG A 58 -3.76 3.23 -0.87
C ARG A 58 -4.82 2.61 0.03
N ASN A 59 -5.97 3.29 0.13
CA ASN A 59 -7.24 2.67 0.46
C ASN A 59 -7.77 1.96 -0.78
N MET A 60 -7.73 0.63 -0.80
CA MET A 60 -8.10 -0.14 -2.00
C MET A 60 -9.62 -0.22 -2.25
N TYR A 61 -10.45 0.37 -1.39
CA TYR A 61 -11.90 0.44 -1.55
C TYR A 61 -12.41 1.81 -1.98
N ASP A 62 -11.51 2.76 -2.27
CA ASP A 62 -11.89 4.01 -2.90
C ASP A 62 -12.15 3.84 -4.41
N ARG A 63 -12.81 4.83 -5.01
CA ARG A 63 -13.17 4.83 -6.43
C ARG A 63 -11.96 4.80 -7.39
N TYR A 64 -10.77 5.20 -6.92
CA TYR A 64 -9.57 5.24 -7.75
C TYR A 64 -8.78 3.93 -7.74
N SER A 65 -9.03 3.06 -6.77
CA SER A 65 -8.20 1.89 -6.49
C SER A 65 -8.94 0.57 -6.60
N PHE A 66 -10.27 0.57 -6.48
CA PHE A 66 -11.07 -0.66 -6.39
C PHE A 66 -11.02 -1.53 -7.65
N ASP A 67 -10.87 -0.91 -8.83
CA ASP A 67 -10.77 -1.68 -10.07
C ASP A 67 -9.45 -2.46 -10.14
N TYR A 68 -8.33 -1.90 -9.66
CA TYR A 68 -7.06 -2.63 -9.55
C TYR A 68 -7.15 -3.79 -8.55
N LEU A 69 -7.86 -3.60 -7.42
CA LEU A 69 -8.08 -4.70 -6.47
C LEU A 69 -8.82 -5.86 -7.12
N LYS A 70 -9.86 -5.59 -7.91
CA LYS A 70 -10.61 -6.61 -8.65
C LYS A 70 -9.76 -7.31 -9.71
N GLU A 71 -8.92 -6.56 -10.42
CA GLU A 71 -8.06 -7.09 -11.49
C GLU A 71 -6.98 -8.02 -10.92
N ILE A 72 -6.37 -7.66 -9.79
CA ILE A 72 -5.35 -8.48 -9.11
C ILE A 72 -5.99 -9.69 -8.41
N ASP A 73 -7.15 -9.48 -7.79
CA ASP A 73 -7.88 -10.47 -6.99
C ASP A 73 -6.97 -11.19 -5.98
N PRO A 74 -6.31 -10.49 -5.04
CA PRO A 74 -5.37 -11.12 -4.12
C PRO A 74 -6.09 -11.94 -3.04
N HIS A 75 -5.41 -12.94 -2.46
CA HIS A 75 -5.94 -13.71 -1.34
C HIS A 75 -6.03 -12.88 -0.03
N ALA A 76 -5.15 -11.90 0.11
CA ALA A 76 -5.12 -11.00 1.26
C ALA A 76 -4.64 -9.60 0.86
N LEU A 77 -5.01 -8.62 1.66
CA LEU A 77 -4.74 -7.21 1.43
C LEU A 77 -4.14 -6.57 2.68
N VAL A 78 -3.01 -5.91 2.49
CA VAL A 78 -2.41 -4.96 3.43
C VAL A 78 -2.58 -3.57 2.82
N GLN A 79 -3.48 -2.75 3.33
CA GLN A 79 -3.73 -1.41 2.79
C GLN A 79 -3.37 -0.31 3.78
N MET A 80 -3.26 0.93 3.26
CA MET A 80 -2.87 2.11 4.02
C MET A 80 -1.60 1.84 4.85
N ASN A 81 -0.57 1.30 4.15
CA ASN A 81 0.73 0.96 4.74
C ASN A 81 0.66 0.08 6.01
N GLY A 82 -0.32 -0.84 6.08
CA GLY A 82 -0.44 -1.80 7.16
C GLY A 82 -1.37 -1.41 8.29
N THR A 83 -2.06 -0.28 8.23
CA THR A 83 -3.06 0.09 9.23
C THR A 83 -4.33 -0.74 9.12
N LYS A 84 -4.62 -1.32 7.95
CA LYS A 84 -5.73 -2.26 7.78
C LYS A 84 -5.29 -3.49 6.98
N VAL A 85 -5.60 -4.67 7.52
CA VAL A 85 -5.22 -5.97 6.95
C VAL A 85 -6.46 -6.86 6.86
N LEU A 86 -6.69 -7.42 5.66
CA LEU A 86 -7.85 -8.26 5.39
C LEU A 86 -7.44 -9.57 4.71
N LEU A 87 -8.17 -10.63 5.01
CA LEU A 87 -8.21 -11.84 4.21
C LEU A 87 -9.45 -11.82 3.32
N ASP A 88 -9.35 -12.47 2.14
CA ASP A 88 -10.43 -12.56 1.17
C ASP A 88 -11.09 -11.18 0.89
N PRO A 89 -10.30 -10.20 0.38
CA PRO A 89 -10.73 -8.80 0.30
C PRO A 89 -11.91 -8.56 -0.65
N LEU A 90 -12.14 -9.44 -1.62
CA LEU A 90 -13.28 -9.36 -2.54
C LEU A 90 -14.47 -10.26 -2.14
N GLY A 91 -14.28 -11.15 -1.15
CA GLY A 91 -15.30 -12.03 -0.63
C GLY A 91 -15.74 -11.67 0.79
N LYS A 92 -15.30 -12.44 1.77
CA LYS A 92 -15.74 -12.28 3.18
C LYS A 92 -15.19 -11.04 3.89
N GLN A 93 -14.10 -10.47 3.39
CA GLN A 93 -13.42 -9.29 3.97
C GLN A 93 -13.11 -9.46 5.45
N GLU A 94 -12.51 -10.59 5.81
CA GLU A 94 -12.15 -10.86 7.20
C GLU A 94 -11.04 -9.92 7.67
N VAL A 95 -11.35 -9.03 8.60
CA VAL A 95 -10.40 -8.04 9.13
C VAL A 95 -9.51 -8.69 10.17
N LEU A 96 -8.20 -8.75 9.91
CA LEU A 96 -7.18 -9.22 10.86
C LEU A 96 -6.65 -8.08 11.73
N MET A 97 -6.58 -6.88 11.17
CA MET A 97 -6.10 -5.69 11.85
C MET A 97 -6.78 -4.45 11.26
N HIS A 98 -7.17 -3.52 12.11
CA HIS A 98 -7.65 -2.20 11.70
C HIS A 98 -7.27 -1.19 12.79
N SER A 99 -6.42 -0.24 12.43
CA SER A 99 -6.05 0.90 13.28
C SER A 99 -6.74 2.15 12.76
N VAL A 100 -7.31 2.91 13.67
CA VAL A 100 -7.97 4.18 13.38
C VAL A 100 -7.22 5.27 14.14
N MET A 101 -6.86 6.33 13.42
CA MET A 101 -6.20 7.51 13.99
C MET A 101 -7.07 8.16 15.07
N SER A 102 -6.47 8.59 16.16
CA SER A 102 -7.23 9.26 17.21
C SER A 102 -7.84 10.58 16.71
N LYS A 103 -9.05 10.90 17.19
CA LYS A 103 -9.72 12.15 16.79
C LYS A 103 -8.89 13.39 17.16
N ASP A 104 -8.19 13.38 18.29
CA ASP A 104 -7.31 14.47 18.69
C ASP A 104 -6.19 14.71 17.68
N LEU A 105 -5.53 13.62 17.24
CA LEU A 105 -4.49 13.72 16.23
C LEU A 105 -5.04 14.21 14.89
N LEU A 106 -6.19 13.69 14.46
CA LEU A 106 -6.84 14.11 13.23
C LEU A 106 -7.23 15.59 13.24
N GLU A 107 -7.82 16.08 14.34
CA GLU A 107 -8.14 17.49 14.53
C GLU A 107 -6.90 18.38 14.47
N ARG A 108 -5.80 17.97 15.10
CA ARG A 108 -4.51 18.68 15.07
C ARG A 108 -3.94 18.73 13.67
N LEU A 109 -4.02 17.64 12.92
CA LEU A 109 -3.56 17.57 11.53
C LEU A 109 -4.38 18.45 10.59
N ILE A 110 -5.71 18.40 10.69
CA ILE A 110 -6.61 19.27 9.90
C ILE A 110 -6.31 20.75 10.19
N ARG A 111 -6.21 21.12 11.47
CA ARG A 111 -5.87 22.50 11.85
C ARG A 111 -4.52 22.92 11.31
N PHE A 112 -3.49 22.09 11.47
CA PHE A 112 -2.15 22.34 10.95
C PHE A 112 -2.14 22.52 9.43
N GLY A 113 -2.85 21.65 8.71
CA GLY A 113 -3.00 21.74 7.25
C GLY A 113 -3.56 23.08 6.83
N LYS A 114 -4.65 23.55 7.46
CA LYS A 114 -5.29 24.84 7.18
C LYS A 114 -4.39 26.03 7.53
N GLU A 115 -3.80 26.04 8.73
CA GLU A 115 -2.93 27.13 9.20
C GLU A 115 -1.67 27.30 8.33
N HIS A 116 -1.12 26.21 7.81
CA HIS A 116 0.12 26.21 7.03
C HIS A 116 -0.10 26.05 5.53
N ARG A 117 -1.36 26.02 5.08
CA ARG A 117 -1.76 25.80 3.68
C ARG A 117 -1.08 24.56 3.09
N ILE A 118 -1.24 23.44 3.79
CA ILE A 118 -0.71 22.14 3.42
C ILE A 118 -1.89 21.23 3.06
N ALA A 119 -1.91 20.70 1.83
CA ALA A 119 -2.96 19.79 1.37
C ALA A 119 -2.85 18.43 2.07
N LEU A 120 -3.61 18.28 3.16
CA LEU A 120 -3.73 17.05 3.94
C LEU A 120 -5.14 16.49 3.81
N GLY A 121 -5.25 15.19 3.60
CA GLY A 121 -6.55 14.57 3.50
C GLY A 121 -6.52 13.11 3.06
N THR A 122 -7.67 12.60 2.70
CA THR A 122 -7.83 11.24 2.16
C THR A 122 -9.12 11.16 1.35
N ALA A 123 -9.23 10.13 0.51
CA ALA A 123 -10.47 9.74 -0.13
C ALA A 123 -11.13 8.59 0.64
N ILE A 124 -12.44 8.69 0.88
CA ILE A 124 -13.25 7.62 1.46
C ILE A 124 -14.46 7.45 0.55
N GLU A 125 -14.63 6.25 0.01
CA GLU A 125 -15.64 5.94 -1.01
C GLU A 125 -15.53 6.89 -2.22
N ASP A 126 -16.53 7.73 -2.45
CA ASP A 126 -16.61 8.69 -3.55
C ASP A 126 -16.32 10.15 -3.13
N LYS A 127 -15.90 10.36 -1.88
CA LYS A 127 -15.66 11.70 -1.30
C LYS A 127 -14.20 11.96 -1.05
N ASP A 128 -13.79 13.19 -1.32
CA ASP A 128 -12.44 13.68 -1.12
C ASP A 128 -12.42 14.73 0.01
N TYR A 129 -11.66 14.45 1.07
CA TYR A 129 -11.57 15.27 2.28
C TYR A 129 -10.17 15.87 2.36
N PHE A 130 -9.99 17.13 1.95
CA PHE A 130 -8.69 17.79 1.96
C PHE A 130 -8.75 19.21 2.52
N THR A 131 -7.67 19.63 3.15
CA THR A 131 -7.54 20.99 3.73
C THR A 131 -7.35 22.08 2.66
N GLU A 132 -6.69 21.77 1.53
CA GLU A 132 -6.33 22.70 0.45
C GLU A 132 -6.70 22.06 -0.90
N GLU A 133 -7.97 22.17 -1.29
CA GLU A 133 -8.54 21.52 -2.47
C GLU A 133 -7.84 21.92 -3.78
N GLU A 134 -7.53 23.21 -3.96
CA GLU A 134 -6.84 23.70 -5.16
C GLU A 134 -5.46 23.06 -5.35
N GLN A 135 -4.73 22.80 -4.28
CA GLN A 135 -3.42 22.14 -4.36
C GLN A 135 -3.56 20.70 -4.82
N VAL A 136 -4.62 20.01 -4.38
CA VAL A 136 -4.93 18.63 -4.82
C VAL A 136 -5.30 18.61 -6.30
N ILE A 137 -6.13 19.55 -6.76
CA ILE A 137 -6.47 19.70 -8.19
C ILE A 137 -5.20 19.95 -9.02
N GLN A 138 -4.31 20.83 -8.57
CA GLN A 138 -3.04 21.09 -9.28
C GLN A 138 -2.13 19.85 -9.27
N TYR A 139 -2.11 19.09 -8.19
CA TYR A 139 -1.41 17.80 -8.14
C TYR A 139 -1.96 16.85 -9.22
N ASP A 140 -3.27 16.67 -9.28
CA ASP A 140 -3.90 15.79 -10.27
C ASP A 140 -3.60 16.25 -11.70
N LEU A 141 -3.76 17.54 -12.02
CA LEU A 141 -3.46 18.08 -13.35
C LEU A 141 -1.99 17.89 -13.76
N ASN A 142 -1.07 17.93 -12.80
CA ASN A 142 0.36 17.72 -13.07
C ASN A 142 0.72 16.26 -13.33
N PHE A 143 0.00 15.31 -12.71
CA PHE A 143 0.40 13.90 -12.71
C PHE A 143 -0.60 12.98 -13.42
N VAL A 144 -1.89 13.34 -13.45
CA VAL A 144 -2.97 12.53 -14.06
C VAL A 144 -3.59 13.25 -15.26
N GLN A 145 -3.33 14.55 -15.44
CA GLN A 145 -3.85 15.42 -16.50
C GLN A 145 -5.35 15.75 -16.42
N GLU A 146 -6.04 15.23 -15.41
CA GLU A 146 -7.45 15.54 -15.13
C GLU A 146 -7.69 15.46 -13.62
N SER A 147 -8.73 16.12 -13.13
CA SER A 147 -9.18 16.02 -11.75
C SER A 147 -10.69 15.90 -11.73
N ASP A 148 -11.20 14.81 -11.18
CA ASP A 148 -12.62 14.52 -11.02
C ASP A 148 -13.03 14.43 -9.54
N ARG A 149 -12.29 15.16 -8.67
CA ARG A 149 -12.49 15.14 -7.22
C ARG A 149 -13.90 15.54 -6.80
N ASN A 150 -14.42 14.84 -5.80
CA ASN A 150 -15.68 15.14 -5.13
C ASN A 150 -15.40 15.66 -3.73
N PHE A 151 -14.98 16.94 -3.66
CA PHE A 151 -14.61 17.55 -2.39
C PHE A 151 -15.81 17.77 -1.47
N VAL A 152 -15.61 17.44 -0.21
CA VAL A 152 -16.51 17.75 0.90
C VAL A 152 -15.72 18.43 2.02
N PRO A 153 -16.39 19.17 2.94
CA PRO A 153 -15.67 19.83 4.01
C PRO A 153 -14.79 18.88 4.80
N VAL A 154 -13.50 19.19 4.93
CA VAL A 154 -12.52 18.31 5.59
C VAL A 154 -12.88 18.00 7.05
N GLU A 155 -13.66 18.86 7.71
CA GLU A 155 -14.17 18.62 9.07
C GLU A 155 -15.11 17.42 9.16
N GLU A 156 -15.78 17.04 8.06
CA GLU A 156 -16.61 15.85 8.03
C GLU A 156 -15.78 14.58 8.24
N LEU A 157 -14.48 14.63 7.94
CA LEU A 157 -13.54 13.53 8.18
C LEU A 157 -13.48 13.11 9.66
N LEU A 158 -13.79 14.02 10.59
CA LEU A 158 -13.88 13.70 12.02
C LEU A 158 -15.02 12.75 12.40
N LYS A 159 -15.92 12.48 11.48
CA LYS A 159 -17.02 11.53 11.64
C LYS A 159 -16.69 10.14 11.06
N GLU A 160 -15.60 10.05 10.32
CA GLU A 160 -15.16 8.83 9.63
C GLU A 160 -14.07 8.08 10.41
N GLU A 161 -13.86 6.81 10.09
CA GLU A 161 -12.75 6.01 10.57
C GLU A 161 -11.53 6.21 9.66
N VAL A 162 -10.62 7.09 10.09
CA VAL A 162 -9.43 7.44 9.30
C VAL A 162 -8.23 6.64 9.79
N SER A 163 -7.64 5.86 8.92
CA SER A 163 -6.46 5.02 9.23
C SER A 163 -5.14 5.63 8.76
N ALA A 164 -5.19 6.42 7.70
CA ALA A 164 -4.05 7.13 7.14
C ALA A 164 -4.54 8.38 6.39
N LEU A 165 -3.67 9.37 6.26
CA LEU A 165 -3.87 10.53 5.41
C LEU A 165 -2.79 10.55 4.34
N CYS A 166 -3.04 11.28 3.25
CA CYS A 166 -1.99 11.67 2.34
C CYS A 166 -1.74 13.19 2.41
N TYR A 167 -0.53 13.56 2.11
CA TYR A 167 -0.09 14.93 1.88
C TYR A 167 0.22 15.09 0.39
N CYS A 168 -0.36 16.09 -0.26
CA CYS A 168 -0.05 16.47 -1.63
C CYS A 168 0.82 17.73 -1.61
N GLY A 169 2.10 17.62 -2.01
CA GLY A 169 3.03 18.75 -2.02
C GLY A 169 4.49 18.33 -1.96
N GLY A 170 5.39 19.31 -1.97
CA GLY A 170 6.84 19.07 -1.99
C GLY A 170 7.46 18.71 -0.64
N VAL A 171 8.77 18.47 -0.64
CA VAL A 171 9.58 18.02 0.51
C VAL A 171 9.39 18.88 1.76
N THR A 172 9.27 20.21 1.61
CA THR A 172 9.15 21.16 2.73
C THR A 172 7.95 20.87 3.63
N GLY A 173 6.80 20.50 3.04
CA GLY A 173 5.61 20.14 3.82
C GLY A 173 5.79 18.81 4.56
N ALA A 174 6.39 17.82 3.92
CA ALA A 174 6.71 16.54 4.56
C ALA A 174 7.66 16.71 5.75
N GLU A 175 8.68 17.57 5.63
CA GLU A 175 9.59 17.91 6.74
C GLU A 175 8.87 18.64 7.87
N ALA A 176 7.99 19.60 7.54
CA ALA A 176 7.17 20.28 8.53
C ALA A 176 6.28 19.32 9.30
N LEU A 177 5.66 18.35 8.62
CA LEU A 177 4.85 17.31 9.25
C LEU A 177 5.66 16.42 10.17
N ARG A 178 6.83 15.92 9.73
CA ARG A 178 7.72 15.12 10.59
C ARG A 178 8.14 15.86 11.86
N LYS A 179 8.43 17.15 11.73
CA LYS A 179 8.87 17.98 12.87
C LYS A 179 7.77 18.24 13.89
N ASN A 180 6.54 18.48 13.42
CA ASN A 180 5.43 18.88 14.31
C ASN A 180 4.61 17.68 14.81
N PHE A 181 4.70 16.52 14.15
CA PHE A 181 3.98 15.29 14.50
C PHE A 181 4.95 14.12 14.63
N PRO A 182 5.76 14.07 15.69
CA PRO A 182 6.74 13.00 15.87
C PRO A 182 6.11 11.62 16.09
N GLU A 183 4.82 11.55 16.37
CA GLU A 183 4.02 10.34 16.48
C GLU A 183 3.68 9.70 15.11
N LEU A 184 3.90 10.40 14.00
CA LEU A 184 3.61 9.90 12.67
C LEU A 184 4.83 9.29 11.98
N ASN A 185 4.56 8.26 11.18
CA ASN A 185 5.38 7.91 10.03
C ASN A 185 4.95 8.77 8.83
N VAL A 186 5.92 9.35 8.14
CA VAL A 186 5.73 10.15 6.94
C VAL A 186 6.54 9.50 5.83
N PHE A 187 5.88 8.73 4.96
CA PHE A 187 6.50 8.03 3.83
C PHE A 187 6.40 8.89 2.57
N PRO A 188 7.51 9.49 2.12
CA PRO A 188 7.47 10.34 0.92
C PRO A 188 7.19 9.49 -0.33
N PHE A 189 6.44 10.07 -1.26
CA PHE A 189 6.26 9.50 -2.59
C PHE A 189 7.58 9.56 -3.37
N SER A 190 7.78 8.61 -4.28
CA SER A 190 9.03 8.42 -5.02
C SER A 190 9.50 9.65 -5.84
N ARG A 191 8.61 10.61 -6.09
CA ARG A 191 8.89 11.85 -6.86
C ARG A 191 8.86 13.12 -6.00
N ASP A 192 8.91 12.99 -4.67
CA ASP A 192 8.82 14.13 -3.73
C ASP A 192 7.57 15.01 -3.92
N THR A 193 6.48 14.41 -4.37
CA THR A 193 5.23 15.10 -4.69
C THR A 193 4.20 15.01 -3.58
N GLY A 194 4.53 14.32 -2.50
CA GLY A 194 3.66 14.10 -1.37
C GLY A 194 4.20 13.04 -0.41
N ALA A 195 3.36 12.61 0.50
CA ALA A 195 3.69 11.56 1.46
C ALA A 195 2.42 10.89 2.01
N ASP A 196 2.52 9.62 2.36
CA ASP A 196 1.56 8.97 3.24
C ASP A 196 1.87 9.27 4.71
N LEU A 197 0.81 9.47 5.49
CA LEU A 197 0.86 9.79 6.91
C LEU A 197 0.06 8.78 7.71
N LEU A 198 0.70 8.08 8.61
CA LEU A 198 0.05 7.13 9.51
C LEU A 198 0.72 7.16 10.88
N GLU A 199 0.01 6.74 11.92
CA GLU A 199 0.59 6.62 13.25
C GLU A 199 1.76 5.62 13.24
N LYS A 200 2.79 5.88 14.04
CA LYS A 200 3.92 4.96 14.21
C LYS A 200 3.48 3.59 14.74
N GLY A 201 4.23 2.58 14.37
CA GLY A 201 3.97 1.20 14.78
C GLY A 201 3.23 0.37 13.74
N TYR A 202 2.96 0.94 12.56
CA TYR A 202 2.37 0.22 11.43
C TYR A 202 3.27 0.29 10.22
N SER A 203 3.37 -0.82 9.49
CA SER A 203 4.08 -0.94 8.23
C SER A 203 3.49 -2.08 7.39
N LYS A 204 3.82 -2.11 6.10
CA LYS A 204 3.45 -3.22 5.22
C LYS A 204 3.98 -4.55 5.76
N ALA A 205 5.20 -4.56 6.33
CA ALA A 205 5.81 -5.75 6.93
C ALA A 205 4.96 -6.35 8.05
N MET A 206 4.47 -5.52 8.98
CA MET A 206 3.60 -5.98 10.07
C MET A 206 2.32 -6.64 9.54
N GLY A 207 1.74 -6.08 8.49
CA GLY A 207 0.57 -6.68 7.85
C GLY A 207 0.88 -8.05 7.24
N LEU A 208 2.02 -8.19 6.56
CA LEU A 208 2.47 -9.47 6.00
C LEU A 208 2.75 -10.51 7.07
N GLU A 209 3.39 -10.13 8.17
CA GLU A 209 3.66 -11.00 9.30
C GLU A 209 2.37 -11.59 9.86
N LYS A 210 1.34 -10.77 10.08
CA LYS A 210 0.03 -11.23 10.54
C LYS A 210 -0.64 -12.21 9.58
N ILE A 211 -0.55 -11.95 8.28
CA ILE A 211 -1.08 -12.86 7.26
C ILE A 211 -0.30 -14.19 7.27
N ALA A 212 1.04 -14.13 7.32
CA ALA A 212 1.90 -15.31 7.36
C ALA A 212 1.63 -16.18 8.60
N GLU A 213 1.40 -15.56 9.77
CA GLU A 213 0.99 -16.26 11.01
C GLU A 213 -0.33 -17.03 10.81
N VAL A 214 -1.36 -16.39 10.22
CA VAL A 214 -2.66 -17.04 10.01
C VAL A 214 -2.54 -18.25 9.08
N TYR A 215 -1.76 -18.13 7.98
CA TYR A 215 -1.54 -19.23 7.03
C TYR A 215 -0.42 -20.19 7.44
N GLN A 216 0.22 -19.97 8.58
CA GLN A 216 1.36 -20.74 9.07
C GLN A 216 2.48 -20.86 8.02
N ILE A 217 2.74 -19.77 7.30
CA ILE A 217 3.80 -19.68 6.31
C ILE A 217 5.07 -19.17 7.00
N PRO A 218 6.15 -19.98 7.06
CA PRO A 218 7.40 -19.53 7.65
C PRO A 218 8.07 -18.48 6.74
N ARG A 219 8.82 -17.56 7.36
CA ARG A 219 9.49 -16.45 6.67
C ARG A 219 10.35 -16.91 5.49
N GLU A 220 11.00 -18.06 5.59
CA GLU A 220 11.85 -18.65 4.57
C GLU A 220 11.11 -18.97 3.26
N LYS A 221 9.78 -18.89 3.27
CA LYS A 221 8.91 -19.09 2.10
C LYS A 221 8.20 -17.82 1.65
N THR A 222 8.79 -16.67 1.91
CA THR A 222 8.20 -15.37 1.57
C THR A 222 9.04 -14.60 0.56
N VAL A 223 8.38 -13.94 -0.38
CA VAL A 223 8.97 -13.03 -1.36
C VAL A 223 8.18 -11.73 -1.34
N ALA A 224 8.84 -10.58 -1.41
CA ALA A 224 8.17 -9.28 -1.47
C ALA A 224 8.78 -8.39 -2.56
N PHE A 225 7.91 -7.81 -3.39
CA PHE A 225 8.25 -6.89 -4.47
C PHE A 225 7.85 -5.46 -4.10
N GLY A 226 8.73 -4.50 -4.32
CA GLY A 226 8.45 -3.08 -4.07
C GLY A 226 9.41 -2.14 -4.78
N ASP A 227 9.10 -0.84 -4.76
CA ASP A 227 9.86 0.19 -5.48
C ASP A 227 10.30 1.37 -4.60
N SER A 228 9.63 1.64 -3.47
CA SER A 228 9.74 2.89 -2.73
C SER A 228 9.99 2.69 -1.22
N PHE A 229 10.11 3.81 -0.48
CA PHE A 229 10.48 3.81 0.94
C PHE A 229 9.53 3.04 1.85
N ASN A 230 8.21 3.05 1.58
CA ASN A 230 7.22 2.32 2.35
C ASN A 230 7.28 0.80 2.13
N ASP A 231 8.09 0.33 1.16
CA ASP A 231 8.32 -1.09 0.88
C ASP A 231 9.56 -1.64 1.58
N GLU A 232 10.41 -0.76 2.11
CA GLU A 232 11.69 -1.17 2.70
C GLU A 232 11.49 -2.26 3.75
N GLU A 233 10.60 -2.01 4.72
CA GLU A 233 10.38 -2.95 5.81
C GLU A 233 9.81 -4.29 5.32
N MET A 234 8.85 -4.32 4.39
CA MET A 234 8.30 -5.59 3.90
C MET A 234 9.31 -6.40 3.10
N ARG A 235 10.19 -5.74 2.34
CA ARG A 235 11.26 -6.42 1.60
C ARG A 235 12.35 -6.97 2.54
N LEU A 236 12.73 -6.21 3.58
CA LEU A 236 13.66 -6.68 4.61
C LEU A 236 13.07 -7.79 5.49
N TRP A 237 11.76 -7.78 5.70
CA TRP A 237 11.05 -8.83 6.42
C TRP A 237 10.96 -10.11 5.60
N ALA A 238 10.71 -10.05 4.30
CA ALA A 238 10.66 -11.23 3.44
C ALA A 238 11.99 -12.01 3.42
N ASN A 239 11.94 -13.28 3.06
CA ASN A 239 13.16 -14.08 2.81
C ASN A 239 13.89 -13.62 1.55
N VAL A 240 13.13 -13.21 0.54
CA VAL A 240 13.67 -12.62 -0.69
C VAL A 240 12.97 -11.28 -0.93
N GLY A 241 13.70 -10.21 -0.73
CA GLY A 241 13.26 -8.84 -1.02
C GLY A 241 13.67 -8.41 -2.44
N VAL A 242 12.70 -8.21 -3.30
CA VAL A 242 12.92 -7.84 -4.70
C VAL A 242 12.62 -6.36 -4.92
N ALA A 243 13.58 -5.61 -5.44
CA ALA A 243 13.36 -4.28 -5.99
C ALA A 243 13.03 -4.39 -7.47
N VAL A 244 11.91 -3.82 -7.93
CA VAL A 244 11.66 -3.71 -9.38
C VAL A 244 12.69 -2.78 -10.04
N GLY A 245 12.97 -2.98 -11.33
CA GLY A 245 14.04 -2.25 -12.02
C GLY A 245 13.85 -0.74 -12.10
N ASN A 246 12.61 -0.27 -11.98
CA ASN A 246 12.25 1.15 -11.89
C ASN A 246 12.20 1.69 -10.45
N ALA A 247 12.51 0.88 -9.43
CA ALA A 247 12.59 1.32 -8.04
C ALA A 247 13.63 2.43 -7.83
N ILE A 248 13.46 3.22 -6.77
CA ILE A 248 14.42 4.25 -6.39
C ILE A 248 15.80 3.63 -6.06
N PRO A 249 16.92 4.34 -6.30
CA PRO A 249 18.28 3.79 -6.09
C PRO A 249 18.48 3.19 -4.69
N TYR A 250 18.05 3.90 -3.66
CA TYR A 250 18.13 3.46 -2.27
C TYR A 250 17.52 2.07 -2.02
N ILE A 251 16.39 1.79 -2.65
CA ILE A 251 15.68 0.52 -2.53
C ILE A 251 16.40 -0.59 -3.27
N LYS A 252 16.98 -0.30 -4.45
CA LYS A 252 17.78 -1.26 -5.23
C LYS A 252 19.07 -1.67 -4.48
N GLU A 253 19.73 -0.72 -3.82
CA GLU A 253 20.96 -1.00 -3.07
C GLU A 253 20.76 -1.99 -1.91
N LYS A 254 19.53 -2.07 -1.38
CA LYS A 254 19.18 -2.92 -0.24
C LYS A 254 18.39 -4.18 -0.63
N ALA A 255 18.20 -4.44 -1.90
CA ALA A 255 17.44 -5.59 -2.37
C ALA A 255 18.32 -6.83 -2.50
N ASP A 256 17.74 -8.01 -2.20
CA ASP A 256 18.39 -9.30 -2.50
C ASP A 256 18.44 -9.52 -4.02
N ILE A 257 17.40 -9.08 -4.73
CA ILE A 257 17.30 -9.15 -6.18
C ILE A 257 16.83 -7.80 -6.72
N VAL A 258 17.49 -7.32 -7.78
CA VAL A 258 17.00 -6.21 -8.59
C VAL A 258 16.46 -6.80 -9.89
N ALA A 259 15.14 -6.76 -10.04
CA ALA A 259 14.44 -7.23 -11.24
C ALA A 259 14.67 -6.27 -12.43
N LYS A 260 14.22 -6.66 -13.60
CA LYS A 260 14.06 -5.71 -14.72
C LYS A 260 12.94 -4.71 -14.40
N PRO A 261 12.86 -3.56 -15.10
CA PRO A 261 11.72 -2.67 -15.02
C PRO A 261 10.39 -3.39 -15.27
N ILE A 262 9.31 -2.91 -14.67
CA ILE A 262 7.99 -3.56 -14.79
C ILE A 262 7.49 -3.64 -16.24
N TRP A 263 7.84 -2.69 -17.09
CA TRP A 263 7.53 -2.69 -18.54
C TRP A 263 8.43 -3.60 -19.38
N GLU A 264 9.40 -4.26 -18.77
CA GLU A 264 10.28 -5.29 -19.35
C GLU A 264 10.04 -6.67 -18.71
N ASP A 265 8.80 -6.93 -18.28
CA ASP A 265 8.36 -8.18 -17.66
C ASP A 265 9.13 -8.56 -16.39
N GLY A 266 9.65 -7.56 -15.64
CA GLY A 266 10.59 -7.79 -14.55
C GLY A 266 10.07 -8.72 -13.45
N ILE A 267 8.80 -8.57 -13.05
CA ILE A 267 8.15 -9.44 -12.05
C ILE A 267 8.03 -10.87 -12.55
N TYR A 268 7.49 -11.04 -13.77
CA TYR A 268 7.30 -12.35 -14.37
C TYR A 268 8.63 -13.13 -14.50
N LEU A 269 9.65 -12.48 -15.06
CA LEU A 269 10.96 -13.08 -15.25
C LEU A 269 11.61 -13.46 -13.92
N THR A 270 11.53 -12.59 -12.91
CA THR A 270 12.08 -12.88 -11.58
C THR A 270 11.41 -14.09 -10.93
N LEU A 271 10.07 -14.17 -10.97
CA LEU A 271 9.33 -15.31 -10.41
C LEU A 271 9.64 -16.62 -11.16
N LYS A 272 9.85 -16.54 -12.47
CA LYS A 272 10.28 -17.69 -13.28
C LYS A 272 11.70 -18.15 -12.89
N ASP A 273 12.64 -17.22 -12.70
CA ASP A 273 14.00 -17.53 -12.28
C ASP A 273 14.05 -18.13 -10.86
N LEU A 274 13.12 -17.73 -10.00
CA LEU A 274 12.92 -18.31 -8.67
C LEU A 274 12.21 -19.69 -8.70
N GLY A 275 11.76 -20.14 -9.87
CA GLY A 275 11.04 -21.41 -10.02
C GLY A 275 9.66 -21.43 -9.36
N MET A 276 9.02 -20.27 -9.25
CA MET A 276 7.71 -20.14 -8.61
C MET A 276 6.55 -20.21 -9.61
N ILE A 277 6.84 -19.85 -10.88
CA ILE A 277 5.90 -19.91 -12.02
C ILE A 277 6.55 -20.58 -13.22
#